data_455a5301551c7aad90fa5eb4ee627826
#
_entry.id   455a5301551c7aad90fa5eb4ee627826
#
_cell.length_a   1.000
_cell.length_b   1.000
_cell.length_c   1.000
_cell.angle_alpha   90.00
_cell.angle_beta   90.00
_cell.angle_gamma   90.00
#
_symmetry.space_group_name_H-M   'P 1'
#
loop_
_entity.id
_entity.type
_entity.pdbx_description
1 polymer ?
#
loop_
_entity_poly.entity_id
_entity_poly.type
_entity_poly.pdbx_seq_one_letter_code
_entity_poly.pdbx_strand_id
1 'polypeptide(L)'
;MNKVNLLSRLYSDYTKKFLNKIIIAGFFSILIAGSTSSIAWLLDPAIKKIFIEKDQTLIIIIPICIIIAFTTKGLSLYLAKSTMIKVGEEIKKMLQADMLKSFIEADTQFIENKHTGKYISNLTYDVGMITNLLTTTLLNLFKDSLTLFGLLGVMFYQNWKLSLIAIIMIPLASLAAKSLGKRIGKVTTEALEKSGLLTTYLIEIFKNHKLIKIFQREKYENSRADKFINELKEKSIKIGIVLVRTTPIMETLTGIMIAILIFYSGKLILNNEISINNFFSFLAAMMLAYQPVRSLATLNLGINQGLAAAKRILPIVDNEKNIVENKDDKPLQLSSGTVEFQDIDFKYDNNVKSTILRSINLKIDGGKMTALVGHSGAGKSTILNLIPRFYDRVSGDILIDGNSIYQTKISSLRKNISLVSQDTTLFDDTIRNNIAYANLDAEDKDILEVAKLSFADEFINKLPNKYDTIIGENGVRLSGGEKQRVSIARAMLKKSHIILLDEATSSLDADTENKIQKAISYLTKDRTTLVIAHRLSTILNSDKIYVIDNGLVVDQGNHEELIKNSKIYKNFYEKQIRKD
;
A
#
# COMPACT_ATOMS: atom_id res chain seq x y z
N MET A 1 13.97 11.31 7.82
CA MET A 1 14.68 11.85 6.63
C MET A 1 14.34 13.33 6.43
N ASN A 2 15.34 14.18 6.12
CA ASN A 2 15.13 15.59 5.79
C ASN A 2 14.40 15.73 4.43
N LYS A 3 13.65 16.84 4.22
CA LYS A 3 12.90 17.08 2.96
C LYS A 3 13.80 16.98 1.71
N VAL A 4 15.03 17.46 1.80
CA VAL A 4 16.02 17.43 0.69
C VAL A 4 16.40 15.99 0.33
N ASN A 5 16.65 15.14 1.34
CA ASN A 5 17.01 13.73 1.12
C ASN A 5 15.86 12.94 0.47
N LEU A 6 14.60 13.27 0.82
CA LEU A 6 13.43 12.62 0.20
C LEU A 6 13.29 12.98 -1.28
N LEU A 7 13.44 14.26 -1.63
CA LEU A 7 13.38 14.71 -3.03
C LEU A 7 14.53 14.15 -3.86
N SER A 8 15.76 14.19 -3.32
CA SER A 8 16.93 13.63 -3.99
C SER A 8 16.74 12.14 -4.29
N ARG A 9 16.20 11.40 -3.35
CA ARG A 9 15.93 9.98 -3.52
C ARG A 9 14.83 9.70 -4.54
N LEU A 10 13.70 10.39 -4.46
CA LEU A 10 12.63 10.26 -5.47
C LEU A 10 13.13 10.61 -6.86
N TYR A 11 14.05 11.57 -6.97
CA TYR A 11 14.68 11.89 -8.23
C TYR A 11 15.59 10.76 -8.73
N SER A 12 16.52 10.27 -7.88
CA SER A 12 17.50 9.24 -8.28
C SER A 12 16.84 7.93 -8.68
N ASP A 13 15.86 7.48 -7.90
CA ASP A 13 15.31 6.13 -8.02
C ASP A 13 14.21 6.04 -9.09
N TYR A 14 13.39 7.10 -9.23
CA TYR A 14 12.21 7.08 -10.10
C TYR A 14 12.26 8.08 -11.24
N THR A 15 12.66 9.35 -10.98
CA THR A 15 12.53 10.43 -11.97
C THR A 15 13.65 10.44 -12.99
N LYS A 16 14.88 10.15 -12.59
CA LYS A 16 16.09 10.19 -13.44
C LYS A 16 15.98 9.32 -14.69
N LYS A 17 15.28 8.20 -14.61
CA LYS A 17 15.04 7.27 -15.73
C LYS A 17 14.25 7.90 -16.88
N PHE A 18 13.48 8.95 -16.58
CA PHE A 18 12.63 9.64 -17.55
C PHE A 18 13.12 11.05 -17.88
N LEU A 19 14.38 11.36 -17.58
CA LEU A 19 14.96 12.71 -17.74
C LEU A 19 14.78 13.25 -19.17
N ASN A 20 14.96 12.43 -20.21
CA ASN A 20 14.77 12.82 -21.60
C ASN A 20 13.34 13.32 -21.88
N LYS A 21 12.32 12.62 -21.34
CA LYS A 21 10.91 13.02 -21.50
C LYS A 21 10.60 14.30 -20.72
N ILE A 22 11.23 14.49 -19.55
CA ILE A 22 11.09 15.69 -18.74
C ILE A 22 11.74 16.90 -19.43
N ILE A 23 12.90 16.71 -20.06
CA ILE A 23 13.57 17.75 -20.86
C ILE A 23 12.68 18.16 -22.06
N ILE A 24 12.06 17.21 -22.75
CA ILE A 24 11.09 17.50 -23.83
C ILE A 24 9.91 18.32 -23.30
N ALA A 25 9.35 17.96 -22.15
CA ALA A 25 8.27 18.75 -21.52
C ALA A 25 8.75 20.14 -21.09
N GLY A 26 10.01 20.26 -20.67
CA GLY A 26 10.69 21.52 -20.38
C GLY A 26 10.80 22.40 -21.63
N PHE A 27 11.21 21.83 -22.76
CA PHE A 27 11.27 22.54 -24.05
C PHE A 27 9.88 23.09 -24.46
N PHE A 28 8.83 22.27 -24.37
CA PHE A 28 7.48 22.75 -24.62
C PHE A 28 7.04 23.84 -23.62
N SER A 29 7.54 23.79 -22.38
CA SER A 29 7.27 24.86 -21.40
C SER A 29 7.89 26.19 -21.79
N ILE A 30 9.07 26.19 -22.43
CA ILE A 30 9.70 27.39 -23.00
C ILE A 30 8.84 27.94 -24.15
N LEU A 31 8.35 27.08 -25.05
CA LEU A 31 7.46 27.49 -26.14
C LEU A 31 6.13 28.08 -25.61
N ILE A 32 5.56 27.52 -24.55
CA ILE A 32 4.36 28.06 -23.90
C ILE A 32 4.65 29.46 -23.34
N ALA A 33 5.76 29.64 -22.65
CA ALA A 33 6.16 30.92 -22.07
C ALA A 33 6.39 31.97 -23.18
N GLY A 34 7.16 31.62 -24.21
CA GLY A 34 7.43 32.49 -25.36
C GLY A 34 6.15 32.89 -26.10
N SER A 35 5.30 31.93 -26.45
CA SER A 35 4.02 32.19 -27.11
C SER A 35 3.10 33.07 -26.27
N THR A 36 3.04 32.85 -24.93
CA THR A 36 2.19 33.66 -24.04
C THR A 36 2.69 35.09 -23.95
N SER A 37 4.02 35.29 -23.87
CA SER A 37 4.65 36.61 -23.86
C SER A 37 4.49 37.32 -25.20
N SER A 38 4.60 36.59 -26.32
CA SER A 38 4.37 37.14 -27.67
C SER A 38 2.94 37.61 -27.87
N ILE A 39 1.94 36.89 -27.32
CA ILE A 39 0.51 37.31 -27.38
C ILE A 39 0.34 38.67 -26.69
N ALA A 40 0.94 38.86 -25.51
CA ALA A 40 0.88 40.15 -24.81
C ALA A 40 1.58 41.26 -25.59
N TRP A 41 2.76 40.97 -26.12
CA TRP A 41 3.55 41.95 -26.89
C TRP A 41 2.88 42.36 -28.22
N LEU A 42 2.27 41.41 -28.94
CA LEU A 42 1.61 41.67 -30.23
C LEU A 42 0.41 42.66 -30.12
N LEU A 43 -0.14 42.88 -28.95
CA LEU A 43 -1.17 43.90 -28.77
C LEU A 43 -0.64 45.32 -28.92
N ASP A 44 0.62 45.58 -28.62
CA ASP A 44 1.24 46.91 -28.88
C ASP A 44 1.26 47.24 -30.39
N PRO A 45 1.91 46.46 -31.27
CA PRO A 45 1.87 46.75 -32.72
C PRO A 45 0.44 46.60 -33.27
N ALA A 46 -0.43 45.76 -32.71
CA ALA A 46 -1.81 45.69 -33.18
C ALA A 46 -2.55 47.02 -33.01
N ILE A 47 -2.48 47.63 -31.83
CA ILE A 47 -3.16 48.88 -31.57
C ILE A 47 -2.50 50.03 -32.34
N LYS A 48 -1.16 50.14 -32.31
CA LYS A 48 -0.42 51.19 -32.95
C LYS A 48 -0.55 51.15 -34.47
N LYS A 49 -0.26 50.03 -35.10
CA LYS A 49 -0.17 49.89 -36.54
C LYS A 49 -1.51 49.73 -37.25
N ILE A 50 -2.47 48.97 -36.64
CA ILE A 50 -3.77 48.74 -37.26
C ILE A 50 -4.74 49.90 -36.98
N PHE A 51 -4.88 50.31 -35.69
CA PHE A 51 -5.95 51.25 -35.31
C PHE A 51 -5.51 52.71 -35.37
N ILE A 52 -4.22 53.04 -35.12
CA ILE A 52 -3.74 54.42 -35.12
C ILE A 52 -3.15 54.77 -36.53
N GLU A 53 -2.19 53.97 -37.02
CA GLU A 53 -1.48 54.24 -38.27
C GLU A 53 -2.23 53.72 -39.54
N LYS A 54 -3.20 52.80 -39.37
CA LYS A 54 -4.07 52.21 -40.42
C LYS A 54 -3.25 51.50 -41.56
N ASP A 55 -2.19 50.78 -41.17
CA ASP A 55 -1.32 50.04 -42.12
C ASP A 55 -2.09 48.83 -42.67
N GLN A 56 -2.36 48.83 -43.97
CA GLN A 56 -3.12 47.77 -44.66
C GLN A 56 -2.43 46.42 -44.68
N THR A 57 -1.11 46.38 -44.67
CA THR A 57 -0.34 45.12 -44.70
C THR A 57 -0.37 44.44 -43.31
N LEU A 58 -0.25 45.23 -42.26
CA LEU A 58 -0.20 44.70 -40.88
C LEU A 58 -1.58 44.31 -40.37
N ILE A 59 -2.66 44.80 -40.98
CA ILE A 59 -4.06 44.32 -40.69
C ILE A 59 -4.19 42.81 -40.91
N ILE A 60 -3.45 42.21 -41.87
CA ILE A 60 -3.50 40.78 -42.16
C ILE A 60 -2.43 40.01 -41.36
N ILE A 61 -1.20 40.55 -41.28
CA ILE A 61 -0.08 39.84 -40.67
C ILE A 61 -0.24 39.66 -39.16
N ILE A 62 -0.65 40.70 -38.44
CA ILE A 62 -0.74 40.64 -36.98
C ILE A 62 -1.80 39.63 -36.51
N PRO A 63 -3.03 39.55 -37.03
CA PRO A 63 -3.97 38.50 -36.69
C PRO A 63 -3.46 37.09 -36.96
N ILE A 64 -2.73 36.87 -38.08
CA ILE A 64 -2.11 35.58 -38.38
C ILE A 64 -1.06 35.24 -37.32
N CYS A 65 -0.18 36.18 -36.94
CA CYS A 65 0.80 35.97 -35.88
C CYS A 65 0.12 35.63 -34.54
N ILE A 66 -1.00 36.26 -34.21
CA ILE A 66 -1.77 35.94 -33.00
C ILE A 66 -2.31 34.49 -33.05
N ILE A 67 -2.90 34.09 -34.21
CA ILE A 67 -3.38 32.70 -34.39
C ILE A 67 -2.24 31.72 -34.23
N ILE A 68 -1.09 31.96 -34.82
CA ILE A 68 0.11 31.12 -34.71
C ILE A 68 0.54 31.03 -33.24
N ALA A 69 0.60 32.15 -32.52
CA ALA A 69 1.00 32.17 -31.11
C ALA A 69 0.05 31.37 -30.22
N PHE A 70 -1.29 31.51 -30.40
CA PHE A 70 -2.27 30.72 -29.66
C PHE A 70 -2.22 29.23 -30.01
N THR A 71 -2.06 28.89 -31.28
CA THR A 71 -1.95 27.50 -31.75
C THR A 71 -0.69 26.84 -31.18
N THR A 72 0.46 27.53 -31.26
CA THR A 72 1.74 27.05 -30.70
C THR A 72 1.63 26.84 -29.18
N LYS A 73 1.02 27.80 -28.46
CA LYS A 73 0.75 27.67 -27.02
C LYS A 73 -0.12 26.46 -26.71
N GLY A 74 -1.23 26.28 -27.44
CA GLY A 74 -2.17 25.18 -27.21
C GLY A 74 -1.53 23.82 -27.49
N LEU A 75 -0.86 23.67 -28.63
CA LEU A 75 -0.18 22.43 -29.02
C LEU A 75 0.94 22.08 -28.04
N SER A 76 1.79 23.06 -27.68
CA SER A 76 2.88 22.86 -26.73
C SER A 76 2.37 22.47 -25.34
N LEU A 77 1.26 23.06 -24.90
CA LEU A 77 0.63 22.70 -23.62
C LEU A 77 0.12 21.25 -23.63
N TYR A 78 -0.53 20.84 -24.71
CA TYR A 78 -1.00 19.47 -24.90
C TYR A 78 0.17 18.48 -24.86
N LEU A 79 1.23 18.73 -25.64
CA LEU A 79 2.40 17.85 -25.73
C LEU A 79 3.16 17.77 -24.39
N ALA A 80 3.35 18.90 -23.70
CA ALA A 80 3.98 18.93 -22.38
C ALA A 80 3.18 18.09 -21.36
N LYS A 81 1.87 18.34 -21.25
CA LYS A 81 1.01 17.62 -20.31
C LYS A 81 0.90 16.13 -20.64
N SER A 82 0.69 15.79 -21.91
CA SER A 82 0.59 14.40 -22.38
C SER A 82 1.88 13.61 -22.06
N THR A 83 3.06 14.23 -22.30
CA THR A 83 4.34 13.62 -21.97
C THR A 83 4.49 13.39 -20.48
N MET A 84 4.12 14.39 -19.65
CA MET A 84 4.24 14.27 -18.20
C MET A 84 3.21 13.28 -17.60
N ILE A 85 2.03 13.12 -18.19
CA ILE A 85 1.07 12.07 -17.79
C ILE A 85 1.69 10.68 -18.03
N LYS A 86 2.29 10.43 -19.21
CA LYS A 86 2.96 9.15 -19.51
C LYS A 86 4.10 8.87 -18.54
N VAL A 87 4.92 9.87 -18.21
CA VAL A 87 5.98 9.76 -17.20
C VAL A 87 5.37 9.43 -15.82
N GLY A 88 4.27 10.09 -15.46
CA GLY A 88 3.60 9.88 -14.20
C GLY A 88 3.09 8.44 -14.01
N GLU A 89 2.42 7.88 -15.01
CA GLU A 89 1.91 6.51 -14.92
C GLU A 89 3.04 5.46 -14.87
N GLU A 90 4.18 5.71 -15.53
CA GLU A 90 5.35 4.84 -15.39
C GLU A 90 5.98 4.92 -13.98
N ILE A 91 6.11 6.13 -13.41
CA ILE A 91 6.60 6.30 -12.03
C ILE A 91 5.63 5.62 -11.05
N LYS A 92 4.32 5.79 -11.24
CA LYS A 92 3.29 5.16 -10.42
C LYS A 92 3.40 3.63 -10.46
N LYS A 93 3.52 3.06 -11.65
CA LYS A 93 3.75 1.62 -11.86
C LYS A 93 4.99 1.13 -11.11
N MET A 94 6.11 1.86 -11.21
CA MET A 94 7.34 1.48 -10.51
C MET A 94 7.17 1.50 -8.99
N LEU A 95 6.61 2.58 -8.43
CA LEU A 95 6.36 2.69 -6.99
C LEU A 95 5.42 1.58 -6.48
N GLN A 96 4.35 1.28 -7.23
CA GLN A 96 3.43 0.20 -6.88
C GLN A 96 4.10 -1.16 -6.94
N ALA A 97 4.94 -1.41 -7.95
CA ALA A 97 5.68 -2.66 -8.09
C ALA A 97 6.69 -2.84 -6.95
N ASP A 98 7.46 -1.80 -6.59
CA ASP A 98 8.42 -1.84 -5.49
C ASP A 98 7.72 -2.07 -4.14
N MET A 99 6.57 -1.42 -3.91
CA MET A 99 5.78 -1.64 -2.70
C MET A 99 5.22 -3.07 -2.63
N LEU A 100 4.64 -3.58 -3.73
CA LEU A 100 4.11 -4.94 -3.78
C LEU A 100 5.22 -5.97 -3.56
N LYS A 101 6.38 -5.78 -4.19
CA LYS A 101 7.55 -6.61 -3.95
C LYS A 101 7.95 -6.60 -2.48
N SER A 102 8.03 -5.41 -1.87
CA SER A 102 8.35 -5.28 -0.45
C SER A 102 7.33 -5.99 0.45
N PHE A 103 6.02 -5.91 0.16
CA PHE A 103 4.98 -6.60 0.92
C PHE A 103 5.07 -8.13 0.79
N ILE A 104 5.31 -8.65 -0.43
CA ILE A 104 5.42 -10.09 -0.68
C ILE A 104 6.65 -10.67 0.01
N GLU A 105 7.74 -9.92 0.05
CA GLU A 105 9.01 -10.34 0.65
C GLU A 105 9.16 -9.98 2.13
N ALA A 106 8.20 -9.24 2.71
CA ALA A 106 8.23 -8.80 4.11
C ALA A 106 8.09 -9.97 5.08
N ASP A 107 8.64 -9.80 6.27
CA ASP A 107 8.40 -10.71 7.38
C ASP A 107 6.92 -10.69 7.80
N THR A 108 6.42 -11.83 8.26
CA THR A 108 5.03 -12.01 8.72
C THR A 108 4.66 -10.95 9.77
N GLN A 109 5.55 -10.68 10.71
CA GLN A 109 5.39 -9.68 11.76
C GLN A 109 5.12 -8.26 11.22
N PHE A 110 5.76 -7.89 10.11
CA PHE A 110 5.57 -6.56 9.50
C PHE A 110 4.14 -6.39 8.95
N ILE A 111 3.58 -7.45 8.38
CA ILE A 111 2.23 -7.44 7.80
C ILE A 111 1.16 -7.48 8.90
N GLU A 112 1.33 -8.34 9.91
CA GLU A 112 0.34 -8.53 10.99
C GLU A 112 0.21 -7.32 11.92
N ASN A 113 1.28 -6.56 12.11
CA ASN A 113 1.31 -5.39 13.01
C ASN A 113 0.55 -4.17 12.49
N LYS A 114 0.02 -4.17 11.26
CA LYS A 114 -0.64 -2.99 10.67
C LYS A 114 -1.96 -3.36 10.00
N HIS A 115 -2.92 -2.44 10.09
CA HIS A 115 -4.22 -2.61 9.43
C HIS A 115 -4.06 -2.65 7.89
N THR A 116 -4.55 -3.71 7.26
CA THR A 116 -4.55 -3.93 5.80
C THR A 116 -5.07 -2.73 5.01
N GLY A 117 -6.13 -2.07 5.50
CA GLY A 117 -6.70 -0.88 4.86
C GLY A 117 -5.71 0.27 4.72
N LYS A 118 -4.72 0.39 5.64
CA LYS A 118 -3.67 1.41 5.55
C LYS A 118 -2.71 1.13 4.40
N TYR A 119 -2.35 -0.13 4.20
CA TYR A 119 -1.47 -0.54 3.08
C TYR A 119 -2.16 -0.32 1.73
N ILE A 120 -3.45 -0.65 1.62
CA ILE A 120 -4.26 -0.40 0.42
C ILE A 120 -4.31 1.11 0.12
N SER A 121 -4.58 1.95 1.12
CA SER A 121 -4.59 3.41 0.96
C SER A 121 -3.25 3.96 0.52
N ASN A 122 -2.14 3.47 1.08
CA ASN A 122 -0.80 3.88 0.67
C ASN A 122 -0.53 3.52 -0.80
N LEU A 123 -0.89 2.29 -1.21
CA LEU A 123 -0.66 1.81 -2.57
C LEU A 123 -1.50 2.53 -3.64
N THR A 124 -2.74 2.93 -3.29
CA THR A 124 -3.67 3.55 -4.24
C THR A 124 -3.61 5.07 -4.22
N TYR A 125 -3.64 5.69 -3.04
CA TYR A 125 -3.75 7.13 -2.90
C TYR A 125 -2.40 7.84 -2.74
N ASP A 126 -1.54 7.38 -1.83
CA ASP A 126 -0.27 8.05 -1.54
C ASP A 126 0.70 7.99 -2.74
N VAL A 127 0.70 6.88 -3.48
CA VAL A 127 1.47 6.78 -4.73
C VAL A 127 1.04 7.85 -5.73
N GLY A 128 -0.27 8.12 -5.87
CA GLY A 128 -0.80 9.18 -6.71
C GLY A 128 -0.31 10.57 -6.29
N MET A 129 -0.19 10.83 -4.99
CA MET A 129 0.34 12.10 -4.47
C MET A 129 1.82 12.31 -4.83
N ILE A 130 2.65 11.25 -4.73
CA ILE A 130 4.06 11.31 -5.15
C ILE A 130 4.16 11.54 -6.66
N THR A 131 3.37 10.79 -7.43
CA THR A 131 3.32 10.94 -8.89
C THR A 131 2.96 12.37 -9.29
N ASN A 132 1.94 12.96 -8.66
CA ASN A 132 1.53 14.35 -8.92
C ASN A 132 2.65 15.36 -8.55
N LEU A 133 3.39 15.11 -7.48
CA LEU A 133 4.57 15.93 -7.12
C LEU A 133 5.62 15.90 -8.22
N LEU A 134 5.97 14.71 -8.70
CA LEU A 134 7.07 14.51 -9.66
C LEU A 134 6.69 14.89 -11.10
N THR A 135 5.42 15.06 -11.40
CA THR A 135 4.92 15.38 -12.75
C THR A 135 4.26 16.74 -12.82
N THR A 136 3.00 16.84 -12.41
CA THR A 136 2.19 18.05 -12.56
C THR A 136 2.77 19.24 -11.79
N THR A 137 3.20 19.01 -10.55
CA THR A 137 3.74 20.08 -9.71
C THR A 137 5.08 20.58 -10.28
N LEU A 138 5.94 19.66 -10.73
CA LEU A 138 7.22 19.99 -11.35
C LEU A 138 7.02 20.74 -12.69
N LEU A 139 6.14 20.22 -13.56
CA LEU A 139 5.82 20.88 -14.83
C LEU A 139 5.28 22.30 -14.62
N ASN A 140 4.35 22.48 -13.68
CA ASN A 140 3.78 23.79 -13.39
C ASN A 140 4.83 24.75 -12.80
N LEU A 141 5.75 24.25 -11.98
CA LEU A 141 6.86 25.06 -11.47
C LEU A 141 7.69 25.64 -12.63
N PHE A 142 8.12 24.81 -13.58
CA PHE A 142 8.91 25.27 -14.72
C PHE A 142 8.11 26.16 -15.67
N LYS A 143 6.97 25.69 -16.12
CA LYS A 143 6.12 26.38 -17.09
C LYS A 143 5.66 27.76 -16.57
N ASP A 144 5.14 27.78 -15.35
CA ASP A 144 4.54 29.01 -14.81
C ASP A 144 5.61 30.02 -14.36
N SER A 145 6.80 29.56 -13.91
CA SER A 145 7.95 30.44 -13.67
C SER A 145 8.44 31.08 -14.96
N LEU A 146 8.68 30.29 -16.00
CA LEU A 146 9.15 30.80 -17.30
C LEU A 146 8.13 31.77 -17.90
N THR A 147 6.83 31.44 -17.84
CA THR A 147 5.78 32.31 -18.34
C THR A 147 5.72 33.63 -17.57
N LEU A 148 5.86 33.58 -16.24
CA LEU A 148 5.88 34.78 -15.41
C LEU A 148 7.09 35.67 -15.75
N PHE A 149 8.30 35.08 -15.87
CA PHE A 149 9.50 35.82 -16.27
C PHE A 149 9.36 36.47 -17.64
N GLY A 150 8.81 35.74 -18.64
CA GLY A 150 8.57 36.28 -19.97
C GLY A 150 7.58 37.43 -19.99
N LEU A 151 6.45 37.30 -19.24
CA LEU A 151 5.46 38.38 -19.13
C LEU A 151 5.98 39.59 -18.38
N LEU A 152 6.76 39.41 -17.29
CA LEU A 152 7.45 40.50 -16.62
C LEU A 152 8.40 41.22 -17.57
N GLY A 153 9.16 40.48 -18.40
CA GLY A 153 10.00 41.08 -19.45
C GLY A 153 9.22 41.98 -20.40
N VAL A 154 8.05 41.53 -20.89
CA VAL A 154 7.17 42.35 -21.72
C VAL A 154 6.67 43.58 -20.94
N MET A 155 6.26 43.42 -19.68
CA MET A 155 5.78 44.53 -18.86
C MET A 155 6.88 45.59 -18.67
N PHE A 156 8.12 45.20 -18.34
CA PHE A 156 9.25 46.13 -18.19
C PHE A 156 9.61 46.82 -19.50
N TYR A 157 9.54 46.09 -20.61
CA TYR A 157 9.77 46.68 -21.95
C TYR A 157 8.74 47.76 -22.28
N GLN A 158 7.44 47.52 -21.93
CA GLN A 158 6.38 48.50 -22.20
C GLN A 158 6.48 49.75 -21.31
N ASN A 159 6.64 49.56 -20.01
CA ASN A 159 6.88 50.66 -19.07
C ASN A 159 7.42 50.17 -17.71
N TRP A 160 8.64 50.55 -17.37
CA TRP A 160 9.29 50.13 -16.14
C TRP A 160 8.62 50.71 -14.85
N LYS A 161 8.05 51.94 -14.91
CA LYS A 161 7.38 52.57 -13.75
C LYS A 161 6.10 51.79 -13.39
N LEU A 162 5.28 51.43 -14.38
CA LEU A 162 4.09 50.61 -14.18
C LEU A 162 4.46 49.21 -13.68
N SER A 163 5.55 48.65 -14.18
CA SER A 163 6.03 47.32 -13.79
C SER A 163 6.46 47.26 -12.33
N LEU A 164 7.10 48.30 -11.79
CA LEU A 164 7.44 48.36 -10.38
C LEU A 164 6.19 48.36 -9.49
N ILE A 165 5.14 49.08 -9.88
CA ILE A 165 3.87 49.07 -9.14
C ILE A 165 3.25 47.67 -9.19
N ALA A 166 3.27 47.01 -10.35
CA ALA A 166 2.73 45.64 -10.52
C ALA A 166 3.50 44.63 -9.67
N ILE A 167 4.83 44.73 -9.57
CA ILE A 167 5.65 43.82 -8.77
C ILE A 167 5.31 43.89 -7.28
N ILE A 168 4.93 45.04 -6.73
CA ILE A 168 4.53 45.20 -5.31
C ILE A 168 3.36 44.26 -4.97
N MET A 169 2.49 43.96 -5.93
CA MET A 169 1.34 43.06 -5.72
C MET A 169 1.72 41.59 -5.65
N ILE A 170 2.85 41.14 -6.25
CA ILE A 170 3.28 39.75 -6.22
C ILE A 170 3.51 39.26 -4.77
N PRO A 171 4.24 39.98 -3.89
CA PRO A 171 4.34 39.63 -2.47
C PRO A 171 2.99 39.57 -1.75
N LEU A 172 2.08 40.53 -1.99
CA LEU A 172 0.75 40.54 -1.37
C LEU A 172 -0.08 39.32 -1.76
N ALA A 173 -0.12 39.01 -3.05
CA ALA A 173 -0.78 37.80 -3.56
C ALA A 173 -0.12 36.53 -3.00
N SER A 174 1.21 36.48 -2.91
CA SER A 174 1.96 35.37 -2.35
C SER A 174 1.67 35.15 -0.86
N LEU A 175 1.60 36.20 -0.06
CA LEU A 175 1.24 36.13 1.36
C LEU A 175 -0.18 35.59 1.56
N ALA A 176 -1.16 36.10 0.80
CA ALA A 176 -2.52 35.60 0.83
C ALA A 176 -2.58 34.10 0.45
N ALA A 177 -1.94 33.71 -0.64
CA ALA A 177 -1.89 32.34 -1.10
C ALA A 177 -1.15 31.41 -0.12
N LYS A 178 -0.06 31.84 0.50
CA LYS A 178 0.69 31.08 1.52
C LYS A 178 -0.17 30.79 2.76
N SER A 179 -0.93 31.78 3.23
CA SER A 179 -1.85 31.63 4.37
C SER A 179 -2.97 30.62 4.05
N LEU A 180 -3.62 30.77 2.88
CA LEU A 180 -4.66 29.86 2.40
C LEU A 180 -4.10 28.44 2.17
N GLY A 181 -2.94 28.31 1.54
CA GLY A 181 -2.29 27.03 1.27
C GLY A 181 -1.95 26.25 2.55
N LYS A 182 -1.48 26.93 3.60
CA LYS A 182 -1.24 26.29 4.90
C LYS A 182 -2.54 25.75 5.51
N ARG A 183 -3.62 26.51 5.41
CA ARG A 183 -4.96 26.12 5.91
C ARG A 183 -5.54 24.94 5.12
N ILE A 184 -5.43 24.99 3.79
CA ILE A 184 -5.85 23.87 2.91
C ILE A 184 -5.10 22.60 3.29
N GLY A 185 -3.77 22.66 3.43
CA GLY A 185 -2.94 21.50 3.79
C GLY A 185 -3.38 20.84 5.09
N LYS A 186 -3.64 21.64 6.14
CA LYS A 186 -4.12 21.12 7.42
C LYS A 186 -5.48 20.43 7.28
N VAL A 187 -6.47 21.08 6.68
CA VAL A 187 -7.84 20.52 6.57
C VAL A 187 -7.87 19.30 5.65
N THR A 188 -7.03 19.27 4.59
CA THR A 188 -6.89 18.10 3.71
C THR A 188 -6.35 16.90 4.48
N THR A 189 -5.31 17.08 5.30
CA THR A 189 -4.77 15.98 6.14
C THR A 189 -5.85 15.44 7.09
N GLU A 190 -6.59 16.31 7.76
CA GLU A 190 -7.70 15.91 8.64
C GLU A 190 -8.82 15.16 7.88
N ALA A 191 -9.15 15.57 6.65
CA ALA A 191 -10.13 14.89 5.82
C ALA A 191 -9.66 13.50 5.38
N LEU A 192 -8.37 13.35 5.06
CA LEU A 192 -7.77 12.06 4.71
C LEU A 192 -7.79 11.07 5.88
N GLU A 193 -7.51 11.55 7.11
CA GLU A 193 -7.64 10.73 8.32
C GLU A 193 -9.09 10.25 8.51
N LYS A 194 -10.07 11.14 8.34
CA LYS A 194 -11.50 10.78 8.44
C LYS A 194 -11.94 9.82 7.33
N SER A 195 -11.43 9.99 6.11
CA SER A 195 -11.65 9.05 5.01
C SER A 195 -11.07 7.67 5.32
N GLY A 196 -9.87 7.61 5.91
CA GLY A 196 -9.26 6.37 6.36
C GLY A 196 -10.10 5.64 7.42
N LEU A 197 -10.63 6.38 8.42
CA LEU A 197 -11.52 5.82 9.45
C LEU A 197 -12.80 5.28 8.85
N LEU A 198 -13.42 6.01 7.90
CA LEU A 198 -14.62 5.55 7.19
C LEU A 198 -14.33 4.27 6.40
N THR A 199 -13.19 4.19 5.71
CA THR A 199 -12.80 2.98 4.96
C THR A 199 -12.62 1.78 5.89
N THR A 200 -11.96 1.96 7.04
CA THR A 200 -11.81 0.90 8.04
C THR A 200 -13.17 0.42 8.56
N TYR A 201 -14.07 1.36 8.84
CA TYR A 201 -15.42 1.06 9.29
C TYR A 201 -16.25 0.31 8.23
N LEU A 202 -16.13 0.68 6.94
CA LEU A 202 -16.79 -0.04 5.85
C LEU A 202 -16.32 -1.51 5.75
N ILE A 203 -15.01 -1.74 5.87
CA ILE A 203 -14.46 -3.10 5.89
C ILE A 203 -15.05 -3.90 7.08
N GLU A 204 -15.17 -3.27 8.25
CA GLU A 204 -15.76 -3.89 9.43
C GLU A 204 -17.24 -4.28 9.22
N ILE A 205 -18.03 -3.38 8.62
CA ILE A 205 -19.45 -3.65 8.28
C ILE A 205 -19.57 -4.82 7.30
N PHE A 206 -18.80 -4.83 6.23
CA PHE A 206 -18.86 -5.90 5.23
C PHE A 206 -18.47 -7.25 5.83
N LYS A 207 -17.41 -7.28 6.63
CA LYS A 207 -16.94 -8.49 7.32
C LYS A 207 -17.99 -9.03 8.31
N ASN A 208 -18.68 -8.14 9.03
CA ASN A 208 -19.62 -8.49 10.09
C ASN A 208 -21.09 -8.36 9.66
N HIS A 209 -21.40 -8.32 8.35
CA HIS A 209 -22.75 -8.09 7.85
C HIS A 209 -23.80 -9.06 8.42
N LYS A 210 -23.47 -10.36 8.53
CA LYS A 210 -24.36 -11.37 9.11
C LYS A 210 -24.67 -11.07 10.60
N LEU A 211 -23.68 -10.58 11.34
CA LEU A 211 -23.83 -10.20 12.75
C LEU A 211 -24.80 -9.04 12.91
N ILE A 212 -24.69 -8.02 12.05
CA ILE A 212 -25.59 -6.87 12.03
C ILE A 212 -27.04 -7.35 11.81
N LYS A 213 -27.23 -8.30 10.86
CA LYS A 213 -28.55 -8.84 10.52
C LYS A 213 -29.15 -9.64 11.67
N ILE A 214 -28.41 -10.58 12.27
CA ILE A 214 -28.95 -11.44 13.32
C ILE A 214 -29.30 -10.66 14.59
N PHE A 215 -28.54 -9.60 14.90
CA PHE A 215 -28.81 -8.73 16.05
C PHE A 215 -29.74 -7.55 15.74
N GLN A 216 -30.23 -7.43 14.48
CA GLN A 216 -31.12 -6.35 14.03
C GLN A 216 -30.58 -4.95 14.38
N ARG A 217 -29.28 -4.75 14.14
CA ARG A 217 -28.57 -3.52 14.50
C ARG A 217 -28.37 -2.55 13.33
N GLU A 218 -29.12 -2.69 12.23
CA GLU A 218 -29.02 -1.85 11.04
C GLU A 218 -29.20 -0.37 11.39
N LYS A 219 -30.16 -0.01 12.24
CA LYS A 219 -30.38 1.37 12.65
C LYS A 219 -29.21 1.94 13.44
N TYR A 220 -28.61 1.13 14.32
CA TYR A 220 -27.43 1.53 15.09
C TYR A 220 -26.22 1.76 14.19
N GLU A 221 -25.94 0.82 13.30
CA GLU A 221 -24.80 0.95 12.37
C GLU A 221 -25.03 2.06 11.35
N ASN A 222 -26.25 2.31 10.85
CA ASN A 222 -26.56 3.45 10.02
C ASN A 222 -26.27 4.78 10.75
N SER A 223 -26.70 4.91 12.01
CA SER A 223 -26.41 6.12 12.80
C SER A 223 -24.89 6.32 13.01
N ARG A 224 -24.14 5.23 13.19
CA ARG A 224 -22.68 5.25 13.32
C ARG A 224 -22.00 5.62 11.98
N ALA A 225 -22.50 5.06 10.87
CA ALA A 225 -22.05 5.41 9.52
C ALA A 225 -22.29 6.88 9.21
N ASP A 226 -23.49 7.39 9.52
CA ASP A 226 -23.87 8.80 9.33
C ASP A 226 -22.92 9.74 10.09
N LYS A 227 -22.46 9.36 11.29
CA LYS A 227 -21.47 10.15 12.03
C LYS A 227 -20.14 10.25 11.26
N PHE A 228 -19.58 9.14 10.77
CA PHE A 228 -18.34 9.16 9.99
C PHE A 228 -18.49 9.93 8.69
N ILE A 229 -19.61 9.74 7.99
CA ILE A 229 -19.93 10.42 6.73
C ILE A 229 -20.08 11.93 6.96
N ASN A 230 -20.78 12.34 8.04
CA ASN A 230 -20.95 13.74 8.39
C ASN A 230 -19.62 14.40 8.79
N GLU A 231 -18.77 13.72 9.56
CA GLU A 231 -17.44 14.21 9.89
C GLU A 231 -16.58 14.44 8.64
N LEU A 232 -16.61 13.48 7.69
CA LEU A 232 -15.92 13.61 6.41
C LEU A 232 -16.50 14.73 5.56
N LYS A 233 -17.84 14.83 5.46
CA LYS A 233 -18.56 15.92 4.77
C LYS A 233 -18.15 17.30 5.29
N GLU A 234 -18.12 17.49 6.61
CA GLU A 234 -17.72 18.78 7.20
C GLU A 234 -16.28 19.17 6.84
N LYS A 235 -15.36 18.20 6.85
CA LYS A 235 -13.97 18.45 6.44
C LYS A 235 -13.88 18.76 4.95
N SER A 236 -14.61 18.02 4.11
CA SER A 236 -14.68 18.26 2.66
C SER A 236 -15.26 19.62 2.32
N ILE A 237 -16.33 20.04 3.01
CA ILE A 237 -16.90 21.39 2.88
C ILE A 237 -15.86 22.45 3.27
N LYS A 238 -15.14 22.27 4.38
CA LYS A 238 -14.09 23.21 4.81
C LYS A 238 -12.98 23.34 3.75
N ILE A 239 -12.55 22.22 3.14
CA ILE A 239 -11.59 22.25 2.01
C ILE A 239 -12.17 23.06 0.85
N GLY A 240 -13.40 22.74 0.42
CA GLY A 240 -14.08 23.42 -0.69
C GLY A 240 -14.20 24.92 -0.46
N ILE A 241 -14.66 25.33 0.73
CA ILE A 241 -14.79 26.75 1.09
C ILE A 241 -13.43 27.48 1.06
N VAL A 242 -12.35 26.86 1.57
CA VAL A 242 -11.02 27.49 1.54
C VAL A 242 -10.51 27.61 0.11
N LEU A 243 -10.74 26.60 -0.74
CA LEU A 243 -10.38 26.64 -2.16
C LEU A 243 -11.15 27.75 -2.91
N VAL A 244 -12.46 27.81 -2.72
CA VAL A 244 -13.33 28.81 -3.37
C VAL A 244 -12.93 30.23 -2.92
N ARG A 245 -12.61 30.46 -1.65
CA ARG A 245 -12.16 31.78 -1.14
C ARG A 245 -10.90 32.31 -1.83
N THR A 246 -10.08 31.44 -2.37
CA THR A 246 -8.83 31.86 -3.05
C THR A 246 -9.15 32.70 -4.28
N THR A 247 -10.16 32.34 -5.07
CA THR A 247 -10.52 33.06 -6.31
C THR A 247 -11.01 34.49 -6.06
N PRO A 248 -12.04 34.74 -5.21
CA PRO A 248 -12.51 36.11 -4.95
C PRO A 248 -11.42 37.01 -4.35
N ILE A 249 -10.58 36.50 -3.45
CA ILE A 249 -9.50 37.28 -2.86
C ILE A 249 -8.51 37.73 -3.94
N MET A 250 -8.11 36.81 -4.81
CA MET A 250 -7.17 37.10 -5.89
C MET A 250 -7.80 38.04 -6.93
N GLU A 251 -9.08 37.86 -7.27
CA GLU A 251 -9.82 38.74 -8.18
C GLU A 251 -9.94 40.17 -7.62
N THR A 252 -10.29 40.31 -6.35
CA THR A 252 -10.37 41.62 -5.68
C THR A 252 -9.00 42.32 -5.70
N LEU A 253 -7.91 41.60 -5.35
CA LEU A 253 -6.54 42.14 -5.41
C LEU A 253 -6.20 42.58 -6.84
N THR A 254 -6.54 41.77 -7.84
CA THR A 254 -6.31 42.09 -9.25
C THR A 254 -7.13 43.30 -9.69
N GLY A 255 -8.38 43.39 -9.27
CA GLY A 255 -9.24 44.54 -9.56
C GLY A 255 -8.70 45.86 -8.97
N ILE A 256 -8.27 45.85 -7.72
CA ILE A 256 -7.60 46.98 -7.05
C ILE A 256 -6.35 47.40 -7.84
N MET A 257 -5.55 46.43 -8.26
CA MET A 257 -4.35 46.66 -9.05
C MET A 257 -4.67 47.32 -10.39
N ILE A 258 -5.63 46.78 -11.13
CA ILE A 258 -6.07 47.35 -12.41
C ILE A 258 -6.52 48.78 -12.21
N ALA A 259 -7.31 49.10 -11.18
CA ALA A 259 -7.78 50.46 -10.89
C ALA A 259 -6.58 51.41 -10.61
N ILE A 260 -5.63 51.00 -9.79
CA ILE A 260 -4.41 51.79 -9.51
C ILE A 260 -3.60 52.04 -10.79
N LEU A 261 -3.44 51.02 -11.61
CA LEU A 261 -2.69 51.12 -12.86
C LEU A 261 -3.40 52.01 -13.88
N ILE A 262 -4.72 51.91 -14.01
CA ILE A 262 -5.48 52.82 -14.89
C ILE A 262 -5.33 54.26 -14.42
N PHE A 263 -5.47 54.52 -13.13
CA PHE A 263 -5.31 55.87 -12.57
C PHE A 263 -3.90 56.43 -12.84
N TYR A 264 -2.88 55.64 -12.56
CA TYR A 264 -1.48 56.09 -12.71
C TYR A 264 -1.08 56.22 -14.19
N SER A 265 -1.47 55.22 -15.04
CA SER A 265 -1.22 55.28 -16.48
C SER A 265 -1.94 56.45 -17.16
N GLY A 266 -3.16 56.80 -16.70
CA GLY A 266 -3.86 57.99 -17.16
C GLY A 266 -3.06 59.27 -16.97
N LYS A 267 -2.42 59.44 -15.80
CA LYS A 267 -1.49 60.58 -15.53
C LYS A 267 -0.28 60.54 -16.48
N LEU A 268 0.33 59.39 -16.69
CA LEU A 268 1.48 59.23 -17.59
C LEU A 268 1.14 59.50 -19.06
N ILE A 269 -0.07 59.12 -19.50
CA ILE A 269 -0.53 59.37 -20.86
C ILE A 269 -0.80 60.89 -21.05
N LEU A 270 -1.41 61.56 -20.07
CA LEU A 270 -1.64 63.00 -20.11
C LEU A 270 -0.34 63.79 -20.21
N ASN A 271 0.75 63.27 -19.57
CA ASN A 271 2.08 63.85 -19.62
C ASN A 271 2.90 63.43 -20.84
N ASN A 272 2.33 62.67 -21.79
CA ASN A 272 3.01 62.09 -22.97
C ASN A 272 4.20 61.18 -22.63
N GLU A 273 4.23 60.60 -21.44
CA GLU A 273 5.29 59.68 -21.00
C GLU A 273 5.09 58.22 -21.48
N ILE A 274 3.87 57.88 -21.81
CA ILE A 274 3.47 56.53 -22.30
C ILE A 274 2.39 56.67 -23.37
N SER A 275 2.42 55.83 -24.40
CA SER A 275 1.37 55.76 -25.42
C SER A 275 0.29 54.76 -25.04
N ILE A 276 -0.91 54.96 -25.62
CA ILE A 276 -2.09 54.11 -25.33
C ILE A 276 -1.84 52.65 -25.70
N ASN A 277 -1.13 52.36 -26.79
CA ASN A 277 -0.80 51.01 -27.23
C ASN A 277 0.08 50.28 -26.21
N ASN A 278 1.07 50.95 -25.63
CA ASN A 278 1.95 50.38 -24.60
C ASN A 278 1.17 50.03 -23.32
N PHE A 279 0.20 50.88 -22.94
CA PHE A 279 -0.66 50.62 -21.80
C PHE A 279 -1.52 49.34 -21.99
N PHE A 280 -2.13 49.16 -23.17
CA PHE A 280 -2.96 47.98 -23.43
C PHE A 280 -2.15 46.70 -23.49
N SER A 281 -0.94 46.71 -24.10
CA SER A 281 -0.02 45.59 -24.07
C SER A 281 0.44 45.24 -22.66
N PHE A 282 0.76 46.26 -21.85
CA PHE A 282 1.08 46.09 -20.43
C PHE A 282 -0.06 45.46 -19.65
N LEU A 283 -1.31 45.96 -19.85
CA LEU A 283 -2.50 45.45 -19.19
C LEU A 283 -2.73 43.97 -19.54
N ALA A 284 -2.58 43.61 -20.83
CA ALA A 284 -2.73 42.24 -21.28
C ALA A 284 -1.64 41.33 -20.68
N ALA A 285 -0.39 41.76 -20.63
CA ALA A 285 0.68 41.00 -19.99
C ALA A 285 0.39 40.75 -18.51
N MET A 286 -0.10 41.76 -17.80
CA MET A 286 -0.50 41.65 -16.40
C MET A 286 -1.69 40.69 -16.20
N MET A 287 -2.71 40.74 -17.04
CA MET A 287 -3.86 39.82 -16.97
C MET A 287 -3.44 38.37 -17.25
N LEU A 288 -2.54 38.15 -18.23
CA LEU A 288 -1.99 36.83 -18.51
C LEU A 288 -1.08 36.31 -17.38
N ALA A 289 -0.41 37.18 -16.64
CA ALA A 289 0.43 36.82 -15.51
C ALA A 289 -0.38 36.34 -14.27
N TYR A 290 -1.66 36.65 -14.20
CA TYR A 290 -2.52 36.23 -13.08
C TYR A 290 -2.52 34.70 -12.87
N GLN A 291 -2.64 33.92 -13.93
CA GLN A 291 -2.73 32.46 -13.83
C GLN A 291 -1.40 31.81 -13.39
N PRO A 292 -0.22 32.15 -13.94
CA PRO A 292 1.08 31.71 -13.44
C PRO A 292 1.29 32.06 -11.96
N VAL A 293 0.99 33.28 -11.54
CA VAL A 293 1.15 33.72 -10.12
C VAL A 293 0.28 32.85 -9.21
N ARG A 294 -1.00 32.63 -9.56
CA ARG A 294 -1.90 31.79 -8.79
C ARG A 294 -1.41 30.33 -8.71
N SER A 295 -0.95 29.78 -9.83
CA SER A 295 -0.41 28.41 -9.89
C SER A 295 0.80 28.26 -8.98
N LEU A 296 1.80 29.16 -9.09
CA LEU A 296 3.02 29.14 -8.26
C LEU A 296 2.70 29.29 -6.76
N ALA A 297 1.70 30.11 -6.41
CA ALA A 297 1.26 30.27 -5.03
C ALA A 297 0.68 28.98 -4.41
N THR A 298 0.07 28.11 -5.20
CA THR A 298 -0.51 26.85 -4.74
C THR A 298 0.44 25.65 -4.82
N LEU A 299 1.60 25.76 -5.47
CA LEU A 299 2.58 24.68 -5.61
C LEU A 299 3.03 24.08 -4.28
N ASN A 300 3.15 24.91 -3.25
CA ASN A 300 3.59 24.46 -1.93
C ASN A 300 2.67 23.38 -1.33
N LEU A 301 1.39 23.39 -1.68
CA LEU A 301 0.45 22.36 -1.29
C LEU A 301 0.80 21.00 -1.93
N GLY A 302 0.98 20.95 -3.24
CA GLY A 302 1.34 19.73 -3.97
C GLY A 302 2.69 19.15 -3.49
N ILE A 303 3.68 20.01 -3.25
CA ILE A 303 4.99 19.62 -2.71
C ILE A 303 4.83 18.98 -1.33
N ASN A 304 4.10 19.61 -0.41
CA ASN A 304 3.95 19.09 0.95
C ASN A 304 3.13 17.78 0.97
N GLN A 305 2.09 17.67 0.15
CA GLN A 305 1.30 16.43 0.02
C GLN A 305 2.15 15.27 -0.52
N GLY A 306 2.89 15.48 -1.59
CA GLY A 306 3.78 14.47 -2.16
C GLY A 306 4.90 14.05 -1.21
N LEU A 307 5.52 15.01 -0.49
CA LEU A 307 6.54 14.71 0.53
C LEU A 307 5.97 13.97 1.75
N ALA A 308 4.75 14.30 2.17
CA ALA A 308 4.08 13.57 3.26
C ALA A 308 3.75 12.13 2.83
N ALA A 309 3.32 11.93 1.60
CA ALA A 309 3.11 10.60 1.02
C ALA A 309 4.43 9.81 0.92
N ALA A 310 5.51 10.45 0.45
CA ALA A 310 6.83 9.82 0.37
C ALA A 310 7.35 9.36 1.75
N LYS A 311 7.11 10.14 2.80
CA LYS A 311 7.46 9.72 4.18
C LYS A 311 6.72 8.47 4.65
N ARG A 312 5.53 8.18 4.10
CA ARG A 312 4.77 6.96 4.43
C ARG A 312 5.16 5.78 3.55
N ILE A 313 5.46 6.02 2.27
CA ILE A 313 5.74 4.98 1.29
C ILE A 313 7.19 4.49 1.35
N LEU A 314 8.18 5.39 1.38
CA LEU A 314 9.58 4.99 1.32
C LEU A 314 10.01 4.03 2.44
N PRO A 315 9.56 4.17 3.71
CA PRO A 315 9.83 3.16 4.74
C PRO A 315 9.18 1.79 4.48
N ILE A 316 8.15 1.73 3.61
CA ILE A 316 7.56 0.45 3.19
C ILE A 316 8.43 -0.18 2.10
N VAL A 317 8.86 0.62 1.12
CA VAL A 317 9.76 0.16 0.05
C VAL A 317 11.10 -0.30 0.62
N ASP A 318 11.60 0.39 1.67
CA ASP A 318 12.87 0.09 2.35
C ASP A 318 12.73 -0.86 3.52
N ASN A 319 11.63 -1.57 3.60
CA ASN A 319 11.43 -2.47 4.72
C ASN A 319 12.61 -3.44 4.84
N GLU A 320 13.41 -3.23 5.88
CA GLU A 320 14.49 -4.15 6.23
C GLU A 320 13.86 -5.41 6.83
N LYS A 321 14.22 -6.56 6.26
CA LYS A 321 13.78 -7.85 6.77
C LYS A 321 14.52 -8.09 8.09
N ASN A 322 13.78 -8.41 9.15
CA ASN A 322 14.39 -8.83 10.42
C ASN A 322 14.97 -10.25 10.27
N ILE A 323 14.29 -11.08 9.47
CA ILE A 323 14.72 -12.44 9.19
C ILE A 323 15.65 -12.42 7.97
N VAL A 324 16.96 -12.41 8.22
CA VAL A 324 17.99 -12.29 7.19
C VAL A 324 18.64 -13.65 6.96
N GLU A 325 18.83 -14.01 5.68
CA GLU A 325 19.76 -15.08 5.27
C GLU A 325 21.18 -14.52 5.20
N ASN A 326 22.12 -15.19 5.85
CA ASN A 326 23.54 -14.87 5.69
C ASN A 326 24.08 -15.52 4.40
N LYS A 327 25.13 -14.93 3.83
CA LYS A 327 25.76 -15.49 2.62
C LYS A 327 26.32 -16.89 2.81
N ASP A 328 26.69 -17.22 4.04
CA ASP A 328 27.31 -18.50 4.42
C ASP A 328 26.29 -19.56 4.84
N ASP A 329 24.99 -19.22 4.88
CA ASP A 329 23.93 -20.16 5.24
C ASP A 329 23.87 -21.31 4.23
N LYS A 330 23.85 -22.55 4.76
CA LYS A 330 23.87 -23.77 3.95
C LYS A 330 22.45 -24.30 3.70
N PRO A 331 22.24 -25.05 2.62
CA PRO A 331 21.00 -25.80 2.46
C PRO A 331 20.81 -26.78 3.63
N LEU A 332 19.55 -26.94 4.07
CA LEU A 332 19.22 -27.91 5.12
C LEU A 332 19.54 -29.33 4.65
N GLN A 333 20.36 -30.02 5.40
CA GLN A 333 20.62 -31.44 5.19
C GLN A 333 19.72 -32.24 6.12
N LEU A 334 18.83 -33.03 5.54
CA LEU A 334 17.90 -33.88 6.29
C LEU A 334 18.37 -35.31 6.27
N SER A 335 18.33 -35.95 7.45
CA SER A 335 18.54 -37.38 7.64
C SER A 335 17.25 -38.04 8.15
N SER A 336 16.85 -37.72 9.36
CA SER A 336 15.63 -38.23 10.00
C SER A 336 14.49 -37.17 10.07
N GLY A 337 14.83 -35.90 9.98
CA GLY A 337 13.94 -34.80 10.20
C GLY A 337 13.62 -34.51 11.66
N THR A 338 14.51 -34.90 12.59
CA THR A 338 14.36 -34.62 14.02
C THR A 338 14.47 -33.13 14.29
N VAL A 339 13.52 -32.57 15.06
CA VAL A 339 13.51 -31.14 15.42
C VAL A 339 13.75 -31.02 16.94
N GLU A 340 14.71 -30.18 17.33
CA GLU A 340 15.06 -29.94 18.73
C GLU A 340 15.01 -28.45 19.05
N PHE A 341 14.33 -28.09 20.13
CA PHE A 341 14.34 -26.75 20.72
C PHE A 341 15.27 -26.78 21.94
N GLN A 342 16.20 -25.85 21.98
CA GLN A 342 17.19 -25.72 23.05
C GLN A 342 17.11 -24.34 23.67
N ASP A 343 16.55 -24.26 24.88
CA ASP A 343 16.40 -23.06 25.72
C ASP A 343 15.80 -21.87 25.01
N ILE A 344 14.73 -22.09 24.23
CA ILE A 344 14.09 -21.06 23.43
C ILE A 344 13.27 -20.09 24.29
N ASP A 345 13.69 -18.80 24.22
CA ASP A 345 12.88 -17.68 24.67
C ASP A 345 12.30 -16.92 23.45
N PHE A 346 11.03 -16.51 23.57
CA PHE A 346 10.36 -15.79 22.48
C PHE A 346 9.41 -14.69 22.96
N LYS A 347 9.37 -13.58 22.17
CA LYS A 347 8.41 -12.46 22.29
C LYS A 347 8.01 -11.99 20.89
N TYR A 348 6.74 -11.63 20.70
CA TYR A 348 6.29 -11.03 19.42
C TYR A 348 6.74 -9.57 19.27
N ASP A 349 6.86 -8.82 20.37
CA ASP A 349 7.34 -7.43 20.37
C ASP A 349 8.37 -7.25 21.49
N ASN A 350 9.55 -6.78 21.12
CA ASN A 350 10.63 -6.50 22.07
C ASN A 350 10.28 -5.38 23.07
N ASN A 351 9.29 -4.53 22.75
CA ASN A 351 8.81 -3.46 23.63
C ASN A 351 7.83 -3.95 24.71
N VAL A 352 7.28 -5.18 24.57
CA VAL A 352 6.35 -5.77 25.54
C VAL A 352 7.14 -6.57 26.58
N LYS A 353 6.89 -6.33 27.87
CA LYS A 353 7.57 -7.02 28.97
C LYS A 353 7.23 -8.51 29.09
N SER A 354 6.13 -8.97 28.50
CA SER A 354 5.69 -10.36 28.61
C SER A 354 6.41 -11.28 27.62
N THR A 355 7.20 -12.22 28.14
CA THR A 355 7.77 -13.32 27.38
C THR A 355 6.68 -14.38 27.14
N ILE A 356 6.50 -14.79 25.88
CA ILE A 356 5.49 -15.79 25.49
C ILE A 356 6.01 -17.21 25.71
N LEU A 357 7.27 -17.46 25.33
CA LEU A 357 7.94 -18.75 25.57
C LEU A 357 9.17 -18.51 26.43
N ARG A 358 9.39 -19.38 27.41
CA ARG A 358 10.46 -19.28 28.39
C ARG A 358 11.22 -20.59 28.45
N SER A 359 12.49 -20.57 28.04
CA SER A 359 13.40 -21.72 28.10
C SER A 359 12.75 -23.02 27.60
N ILE A 360 12.12 -22.96 26.43
CA ILE A 360 11.46 -24.13 25.84
C ILE A 360 12.52 -25.13 25.39
N ASN A 361 12.41 -26.33 25.96
CA ASN A 361 13.21 -27.49 25.59
C ASN A 361 12.26 -28.60 25.15
N LEU A 362 12.30 -29.02 23.89
CA LEU A 362 11.51 -30.13 23.37
C LEU A 362 12.21 -30.80 22.18
N LYS A 363 11.94 -32.09 22.01
CA LYS A 363 12.47 -32.90 20.91
C LYS A 363 11.31 -33.62 20.21
N ILE A 364 11.24 -33.43 18.89
CA ILE A 364 10.31 -34.08 17.96
C ILE A 364 11.13 -35.10 17.20
N ASP A 365 10.92 -36.39 17.47
CA ASP A 365 11.68 -37.47 16.85
C ASP A 365 11.32 -37.60 15.36
N GLY A 366 12.33 -37.90 14.54
CA GLY A 366 12.19 -38.10 13.10
C GLY A 366 11.19 -39.21 12.77
N GLY A 367 10.31 -38.99 11.80
CA GLY A 367 9.32 -39.96 11.36
C GLY A 367 8.19 -40.24 12.35
N LYS A 368 8.13 -39.54 13.49
CA LYS A 368 7.14 -39.74 14.56
C LYS A 368 6.20 -38.55 14.69
N MET A 369 5.05 -38.79 15.33
CA MET A 369 4.06 -37.77 15.65
C MET A 369 4.21 -37.31 17.08
N THR A 370 4.43 -36.00 17.27
CA THR A 370 4.51 -35.33 18.58
C THR A 370 3.33 -34.37 18.73
N ALA A 371 2.58 -34.50 19.84
CA ALA A 371 1.47 -33.61 20.15
C ALA A 371 1.85 -32.51 21.15
N LEU A 372 1.38 -31.30 20.92
CA LEU A 372 1.37 -30.21 21.89
C LEU A 372 -0.05 -30.08 22.49
N VAL A 373 -0.15 -30.19 23.80
CA VAL A 373 -1.42 -30.03 24.54
C VAL A 373 -1.27 -28.91 25.58
N GLY A 374 -2.37 -28.26 25.93
CA GLY A 374 -2.39 -27.19 26.92
C GLY A 374 -3.51 -26.18 26.68
N HIS A 375 -3.69 -25.25 27.61
CA HIS A 375 -4.73 -24.22 27.50
C HIS A 375 -4.54 -23.28 26.29
N SER A 376 -5.64 -22.62 25.88
CA SER A 376 -5.55 -21.56 24.87
C SER A 376 -4.63 -20.44 25.40
N GLY A 377 -3.74 -19.92 24.53
CA GLY A 377 -2.75 -18.91 24.92
C GLY A 377 -1.49 -19.45 25.60
N ALA A 378 -1.34 -20.78 25.78
CA ALA A 378 -0.15 -21.38 26.41
C ALA A 378 1.15 -21.28 25.59
N GLY A 379 1.09 -20.86 24.30
CA GLY A 379 2.25 -20.72 23.43
C GLY A 379 2.40 -21.82 22.36
N LYS A 380 1.45 -22.75 22.22
CA LYS A 380 1.52 -23.88 21.28
C LYS A 380 1.69 -23.44 19.81
N SER A 381 0.83 -22.56 19.30
CA SER A 381 0.92 -22.05 17.92
C SER A 381 2.20 -21.23 17.73
N THR A 382 2.73 -20.60 18.76
CA THR A 382 4.03 -19.90 18.72
C THR A 382 5.17 -20.89 18.49
N ILE A 383 5.20 -22.03 19.22
CA ILE A 383 6.18 -23.09 19.01
C ILE A 383 6.15 -23.58 17.55
N LEU A 384 4.94 -23.83 17.04
CA LEU A 384 4.74 -24.29 15.67
C LEU A 384 5.24 -23.28 14.64
N ASN A 385 4.98 -21.98 14.85
CA ASN A 385 5.38 -20.90 13.93
C ASN A 385 6.87 -20.58 13.94
N LEU A 386 7.61 -20.97 14.98
CA LEU A 386 9.07 -20.79 15.05
C LEU A 386 9.83 -21.79 14.15
N ILE A 387 9.31 -23.00 13.92
CA ILE A 387 9.98 -24.03 13.11
C ILE A 387 10.18 -23.56 11.64
N PRO A 388 9.18 -23.00 10.91
CA PRO A 388 9.38 -22.47 9.57
C PRO A 388 10.06 -21.10 9.56
N ARG A 389 10.51 -20.61 10.73
CA ARG A 389 11.15 -19.31 10.91
C ARG A 389 10.28 -18.19 10.37
N PHE A 390 8.98 -18.14 10.79
CA PHE A 390 8.12 -16.99 10.56
C PHE A 390 8.46 -15.83 11.48
N TYR A 391 9.08 -16.15 12.61
CA TYR A 391 9.59 -15.23 13.62
C TYR A 391 10.95 -15.73 14.10
N ASP A 392 11.83 -14.82 14.51
CA ASP A 392 13.11 -15.18 15.12
C ASP A 392 13.01 -15.18 16.66
N ARG A 393 13.79 -16.03 17.29
CA ARG A 393 13.91 -16.18 18.74
C ARG A 393 14.53 -14.95 19.42
N VAL A 394 14.35 -14.84 20.73
CA VAL A 394 15.14 -13.93 21.57
C VAL A 394 16.45 -14.60 21.99
N SER A 395 16.39 -15.85 22.44
CA SER A 395 17.56 -16.67 22.82
C SER A 395 17.30 -18.16 22.58
N GLY A 396 18.32 -18.98 22.75
CA GLY A 396 18.28 -20.42 22.50
C GLY A 396 18.59 -20.81 21.06
N ASP A 397 18.32 -22.07 20.66
CA ASP A 397 18.45 -22.54 19.27
C ASP A 397 17.38 -23.57 18.90
N ILE A 398 17.03 -23.64 17.60
CA ILE A 398 16.17 -24.68 17.04
C ILE A 398 17.01 -25.43 16.00
N LEU A 399 17.15 -26.72 16.22
CA LEU A 399 17.95 -27.60 15.37
C LEU A 399 17.06 -28.55 14.59
N ILE A 400 17.41 -28.80 13.33
CA ILE A 400 16.82 -29.87 12.52
C ILE A 400 17.98 -30.81 12.13
N ASP A 401 17.94 -32.07 12.60
CA ASP A 401 19.01 -33.03 12.44
C ASP A 401 20.40 -32.46 12.85
N GLY A 402 20.44 -31.71 13.95
CA GLY A 402 21.63 -31.04 14.47
C GLY A 402 22.04 -29.74 13.77
N ASN A 403 21.35 -29.33 12.71
CA ASN A 403 21.61 -28.07 11.99
C ASN A 403 20.71 -26.96 12.50
N SER A 404 21.30 -25.83 12.93
CA SER A 404 20.53 -24.66 13.35
C SER A 404 19.73 -24.07 12.19
N ILE A 405 18.41 -23.84 12.41
CA ILE A 405 17.55 -23.18 11.41
C ILE A 405 17.98 -21.75 11.14
N TYR A 406 18.72 -21.11 12.04
CA TYR A 406 19.21 -19.74 11.93
C TYR A 406 20.49 -19.61 11.11
N GLN A 407 21.14 -20.75 10.79
CA GLN A 407 22.30 -20.86 9.90
C GLN A 407 21.96 -21.63 8.61
N THR A 408 20.67 -21.82 8.35
CA THR A 408 20.15 -22.58 7.22
C THR A 408 19.43 -21.65 6.26
N LYS A 409 19.60 -21.86 4.94
CA LYS A 409 18.84 -21.14 3.92
C LYS A 409 17.34 -21.31 4.12
N ILE A 410 16.62 -20.20 4.28
CA ILE A 410 15.18 -20.17 4.54
C ILE A 410 14.39 -20.91 3.44
N SER A 411 14.82 -20.75 2.18
CA SER A 411 14.21 -21.46 1.05
C SER A 411 14.32 -22.97 1.19
N SER A 412 15.49 -23.48 1.61
CA SER A 412 15.71 -24.89 1.85
C SER A 412 14.96 -25.39 3.08
N LEU A 413 14.93 -24.61 4.17
CA LEU A 413 14.15 -24.91 5.38
C LEU A 413 12.67 -25.07 5.04
N ARG A 414 12.07 -24.04 4.45
CA ARG A 414 10.62 -24.00 4.13
C ARG A 414 10.21 -25.00 3.05
N LYS A 415 11.12 -25.40 2.15
CA LYS A 415 10.87 -26.46 1.17
C LYS A 415 10.55 -27.79 1.86
N ASN A 416 11.17 -28.06 2.99
CA ASN A 416 11.05 -29.31 3.73
C ASN A 416 9.95 -29.32 4.81
N ILE A 417 9.19 -28.24 4.94
CA ILE A 417 8.11 -28.10 5.95
C ILE A 417 6.79 -27.86 5.25
N SER A 418 5.74 -28.58 5.61
CA SER A 418 4.35 -28.28 5.25
C SER A 418 3.57 -27.86 6.49
N LEU A 419 2.67 -26.89 6.32
CA LEU A 419 1.77 -26.40 7.36
C LEU A 419 0.32 -26.58 6.93
N VAL A 420 -0.47 -27.20 7.80
CA VAL A 420 -1.95 -27.19 7.72
C VAL A 420 -2.44 -26.40 8.92
N SER A 421 -2.91 -25.17 8.66
CA SER A 421 -3.39 -24.24 9.69
C SER A 421 -4.84 -24.49 10.05
N GLN A 422 -5.23 -24.03 11.26
CA GLN A 422 -6.62 -24.04 11.74
C GLN A 422 -7.54 -23.23 10.81
N ASP A 423 -7.12 -21.99 10.49
CA ASP A 423 -7.82 -21.15 9.52
C ASP A 423 -7.31 -21.46 8.12
N THR A 424 -8.04 -22.29 7.40
CA THR A 424 -7.67 -22.68 6.05
C THR A 424 -7.84 -21.51 5.09
N THR A 425 -6.73 -20.95 4.60
CA THR A 425 -6.71 -19.87 3.62
C THR A 425 -6.57 -20.44 2.20
N LEU A 426 -7.52 -20.08 1.34
CA LEU A 426 -7.54 -20.43 -0.08
C LEU A 426 -7.60 -19.17 -0.93
N PHE A 427 -6.93 -19.18 -2.07
CA PHE A 427 -6.96 -18.08 -3.04
C PHE A 427 -8.25 -18.10 -3.86
N ASP A 428 -8.72 -16.94 -4.29
CA ASP A 428 -9.81 -16.81 -5.24
C ASP A 428 -9.35 -17.25 -6.63
N ASP A 429 -9.30 -18.57 -6.80
CA ASP A 429 -8.82 -19.26 -7.99
C ASP A 429 -9.52 -20.62 -8.09
N THR A 430 -9.16 -21.43 -9.08
CA THR A 430 -9.66 -22.79 -9.24
C THR A 430 -9.18 -23.70 -8.10
N ILE A 431 -9.90 -24.81 -7.86
CA ILE A 431 -9.47 -25.83 -6.89
C ILE A 431 -8.14 -26.43 -7.34
N ARG A 432 -7.96 -26.68 -8.65
CA ARG A 432 -6.70 -27.14 -9.26
C ARG A 432 -5.54 -26.25 -8.85
N ASN A 433 -5.63 -24.96 -9.11
CA ASN A 433 -4.56 -23.99 -8.80
C ASN A 433 -4.31 -23.86 -7.30
N ASN A 434 -5.34 -23.99 -6.47
CA ASN A 434 -5.20 -24.01 -5.03
C ASN A 434 -4.42 -25.23 -4.52
N ILE A 435 -4.58 -26.41 -5.11
CA ILE A 435 -3.79 -27.60 -4.78
C ILE A 435 -2.37 -27.45 -5.34
N ALA A 436 -2.25 -27.08 -6.63
CA ALA A 436 -0.98 -26.89 -7.32
C ALA A 436 -0.10 -25.78 -6.74
N TYR A 437 -0.64 -24.90 -5.89
CA TYR A 437 0.12 -23.82 -5.27
C TYR A 437 1.35 -24.30 -4.47
N ALA A 438 1.35 -25.53 -4.00
CA ALA A 438 2.49 -26.16 -3.32
C ALA A 438 3.63 -26.55 -4.27
N ASN A 439 3.30 -26.84 -5.52
CA ASN A 439 4.22 -27.17 -6.61
C ASN A 439 3.57 -26.79 -7.94
N LEU A 440 3.96 -25.65 -8.50
CA LEU A 440 3.37 -25.12 -9.74
C LEU A 440 3.71 -25.97 -10.98
N ASP A 441 4.76 -26.81 -10.91
CA ASP A 441 5.20 -27.69 -11.99
C ASP A 441 4.60 -29.12 -11.85
N ALA A 442 3.64 -29.33 -10.93
CA ALA A 442 3.03 -30.63 -10.71
C ALA A 442 2.16 -31.04 -11.92
N GLU A 443 2.29 -32.31 -12.33
CA GLU A 443 1.44 -32.86 -13.36
C GLU A 443 0.01 -33.09 -12.85
N ASP A 444 -0.97 -33.07 -13.73
CA ASP A 444 -2.37 -33.29 -13.37
C ASP A 444 -2.59 -34.61 -12.64
N LYS A 445 -1.83 -35.65 -12.98
CA LYS A 445 -1.91 -36.94 -12.28
C LYS A 445 -1.55 -36.82 -10.79
N ASP A 446 -0.53 -36.03 -10.45
CA ASP A 446 -0.12 -35.84 -9.05
C ASP A 446 -1.20 -35.04 -8.27
N ILE A 447 -1.81 -34.04 -8.91
CA ILE A 447 -2.92 -33.29 -8.33
C ILE A 447 -4.12 -34.18 -8.04
N LEU A 448 -4.48 -35.03 -9.00
CA LEU A 448 -5.59 -36.01 -8.86
C LEU A 448 -5.31 -37.06 -7.78
N GLU A 449 -4.06 -37.53 -7.68
CA GLU A 449 -3.65 -38.50 -6.68
C GLU A 449 -3.78 -37.92 -5.25
N VAL A 450 -3.23 -36.75 -5.00
CA VAL A 450 -3.33 -36.13 -3.67
C VAL A 450 -4.75 -35.68 -3.33
N ALA A 451 -5.56 -35.32 -4.32
CA ALA A 451 -6.97 -35.02 -4.12
C ALA A 451 -7.77 -36.28 -3.70
N LYS A 452 -7.45 -37.45 -4.24
CA LYS A 452 -8.03 -38.71 -3.80
C LYS A 452 -7.57 -39.09 -2.39
N LEU A 453 -6.29 -39.01 -2.11
CA LEU A 453 -5.74 -39.30 -0.78
C LEU A 453 -6.27 -38.37 0.32
N SER A 454 -6.60 -37.14 -0.02
CA SER A 454 -7.22 -36.18 0.89
C SER A 454 -8.75 -36.26 0.93
N PHE A 455 -9.37 -37.16 0.20
CA PHE A 455 -10.82 -37.25 0.00
C PHE A 455 -11.45 -35.97 -0.59
N ALA A 456 -10.65 -35.11 -1.20
CA ALA A 456 -11.16 -33.92 -1.89
C ALA A 456 -11.83 -34.28 -3.21
N ASP A 457 -11.35 -35.27 -3.94
CA ASP A 457 -11.87 -35.72 -5.23
C ASP A 457 -13.38 -36.04 -5.19
N GLU A 458 -13.87 -36.59 -4.06
CA GLU A 458 -15.27 -36.95 -3.87
C GLU A 458 -16.24 -35.77 -4.02
N PHE A 459 -15.90 -34.61 -3.46
CA PHE A 459 -16.76 -33.43 -3.59
C PHE A 459 -16.44 -32.63 -4.85
N ILE A 460 -15.19 -32.61 -5.28
CA ILE A 460 -14.75 -31.90 -6.49
C ILE A 460 -15.50 -32.43 -7.72
N ASN A 461 -15.63 -33.74 -7.84
CA ASN A 461 -16.33 -34.37 -8.97
C ASN A 461 -17.85 -34.11 -9.00
N LYS A 462 -18.43 -33.64 -7.86
CA LYS A 462 -19.84 -33.23 -7.79
C LYS A 462 -20.06 -31.78 -8.23
N LEU A 463 -19.00 -31.00 -8.36
CA LEU A 463 -19.09 -29.60 -8.78
C LEU A 463 -19.24 -29.51 -10.32
N PRO A 464 -19.98 -28.54 -10.85
CA PRO A 464 -20.22 -28.39 -12.29
C PRO A 464 -18.92 -28.33 -13.12
N ASN A 465 -17.94 -27.56 -12.66
CA ASN A 465 -16.65 -27.37 -13.33
C ASN A 465 -15.53 -28.23 -12.72
N LYS A 466 -15.85 -29.18 -11.84
CA LYS A 466 -14.87 -30.05 -11.16
C LYS A 466 -13.66 -29.28 -10.64
N TYR A 467 -12.46 -29.69 -11.03
CA TYR A 467 -11.18 -29.05 -10.61
C TYR A 467 -11.02 -27.59 -11.06
N ASP A 468 -11.72 -27.19 -12.13
CA ASP A 468 -11.65 -25.83 -12.67
C ASP A 468 -12.72 -24.90 -12.04
N THR A 469 -13.38 -25.36 -10.97
CA THR A 469 -14.34 -24.55 -10.21
C THR A 469 -13.60 -23.45 -9.46
N ILE A 470 -13.98 -22.18 -9.70
CA ILE A 470 -13.51 -21.01 -8.95
C ILE A 470 -14.23 -20.97 -7.60
N ILE A 471 -13.47 -20.92 -6.51
CA ILE A 471 -13.99 -21.08 -5.15
C ILE A 471 -14.33 -19.78 -4.43
N GLY A 472 -13.97 -18.62 -5.02
CA GLY A 472 -14.20 -17.28 -4.45
C GLY A 472 -13.24 -16.93 -3.33
N GLU A 473 -13.35 -15.70 -2.87
CA GLU A 473 -12.47 -15.15 -1.82
C GLU A 473 -12.48 -16.05 -0.56
N ASN A 474 -11.29 -16.45 -0.11
CA ASN A 474 -11.09 -17.38 1.01
C ASN A 474 -11.90 -18.70 0.88
N GLY A 475 -12.22 -19.12 -0.35
CA GLY A 475 -12.98 -20.33 -0.59
C GLY A 475 -14.42 -20.27 -0.07
N VAL A 476 -15.07 -19.13 -0.12
CA VAL A 476 -16.43 -18.89 0.43
C VAL A 476 -17.47 -19.88 -0.08
N ARG A 477 -17.24 -20.50 -1.24
CA ARG A 477 -18.14 -21.49 -1.88
C ARG A 477 -17.94 -22.90 -1.36
N LEU A 478 -16.94 -23.16 -0.53
CA LEU A 478 -16.64 -24.45 0.06
C LEU A 478 -17.01 -24.48 1.55
N SER A 479 -17.47 -25.64 2.03
CA SER A 479 -17.64 -25.90 3.46
C SER A 479 -16.27 -25.93 4.18
N GLY A 480 -16.25 -25.81 5.50
CA GLY A 480 -15.02 -25.89 6.29
C GLY A 480 -14.24 -27.18 6.06
N GLY A 481 -14.90 -28.32 6.01
CA GLY A 481 -14.27 -29.61 5.76
C GLY A 481 -13.75 -29.78 4.32
N GLU A 482 -14.41 -29.18 3.33
CA GLU A 482 -13.91 -29.16 1.94
C GLU A 482 -12.66 -28.32 1.80
N LYS A 483 -12.64 -27.10 2.40
CA LYS A 483 -11.44 -26.25 2.44
C LYS A 483 -10.26 -27.00 3.05
N GLN A 484 -10.51 -27.70 4.14
CA GLN A 484 -9.47 -28.42 4.87
C GLN A 484 -8.89 -29.57 4.04
N ARG A 485 -9.76 -30.37 3.36
CA ARG A 485 -9.30 -31.43 2.45
C ARG A 485 -8.45 -30.87 1.31
N VAL A 486 -8.81 -29.71 0.74
CA VAL A 486 -7.97 -29.01 -0.26
C VAL A 486 -6.62 -28.59 0.34
N SER A 487 -6.60 -28.08 1.59
CA SER A 487 -5.36 -27.70 2.26
C SER A 487 -4.46 -28.90 2.56
N ILE A 488 -5.05 -30.04 2.96
CA ILE A 488 -4.32 -31.30 3.15
C ILE A 488 -3.76 -31.81 1.81
N ALA A 489 -4.54 -31.78 0.71
CA ALA A 489 -4.06 -32.11 -0.63
C ALA A 489 -2.84 -31.25 -1.02
N ARG A 490 -2.92 -29.95 -0.77
CA ARG A 490 -1.80 -29.01 -0.97
C ARG A 490 -0.56 -29.42 -0.17
N ALA A 491 -0.73 -29.79 1.11
CA ALA A 491 0.38 -30.25 1.95
C ALA A 491 0.98 -31.58 1.49
N MET A 492 0.15 -32.51 0.99
CA MET A 492 0.61 -33.77 0.40
C MET A 492 1.43 -33.55 -0.87
N LEU A 493 0.97 -32.69 -1.77
CA LEU A 493 1.63 -32.38 -3.04
C LEU A 493 3.04 -31.83 -2.85
N LYS A 494 3.28 -31.10 -1.75
CA LYS A 494 4.59 -30.54 -1.41
C LYS A 494 5.65 -31.60 -1.08
N LYS A 495 5.24 -32.82 -0.68
CA LYS A 495 6.13 -33.95 -0.32
C LYS A 495 7.19 -33.61 0.73
N SER A 496 6.83 -32.81 1.74
CA SER A 496 7.73 -32.34 2.81
C SER A 496 8.03 -33.44 3.82
N HIS A 497 9.23 -33.38 4.45
CA HIS A 497 9.64 -34.32 5.51
C HIS A 497 9.05 -33.97 6.88
N ILE A 498 8.80 -32.69 7.12
CA ILE A 498 8.26 -32.18 8.39
C ILE A 498 6.86 -31.62 8.14
N ILE A 499 5.90 -32.08 8.93
CA ILE A 499 4.49 -31.67 8.86
C ILE A 499 4.11 -30.94 10.15
N LEU A 500 3.56 -29.77 10.00
CA LEU A 500 3.03 -28.95 11.08
C LEU A 500 1.50 -28.89 10.95
N LEU A 501 0.79 -29.30 12.00
CA LEU A 501 -0.68 -29.32 12.04
C LEU A 501 -1.19 -28.46 13.20
N ASP A 502 -1.96 -27.43 12.88
CA ASP A 502 -2.63 -26.59 13.88
C ASP A 502 -4.14 -26.87 13.83
N GLU A 503 -4.66 -27.59 14.82
CA GLU A 503 -6.08 -27.90 15.06
C GLU A 503 -6.93 -28.21 13.82
N ALA A 504 -6.53 -29.18 13.04
CA ALA A 504 -7.06 -29.46 11.71
C ALA A 504 -8.52 -30.01 11.67
N THR A 505 -9.29 -30.09 12.77
CA THR A 505 -10.60 -30.81 12.78
C THR A 505 -11.71 -30.17 13.59
N SER A 506 -11.63 -28.89 13.98
CA SER A 506 -12.68 -28.24 14.76
C SER A 506 -13.96 -27.97 13.96
N SER A 507 -15.16 -28.28 14.54
CA SER A 507 -16.50 -27.90 14.04
C SER A 507 -16.98 -28.64 12.77
N LEU A 508 -16.66 -29.95 12.62
CA LEU A 508 -17.06 -30.77 11.48
C LEU A 508 -18.07 -31.87 11.89
N ASP A 509 -18.85 -32.34 10.93
CA ASP A 509 -19.67 -33.53 11.10
C ASP A 509 -18.82 -34.81 11.16
N ALA A 510 -19.32 -35.86 11.79
CA ALA A 510 -18.55 -37.08 12.08
C ALA A 510 -18.00 -37.79 10.84
N ASP A 511 -18.73 -37.81 9.70
CA ASP A 511 -18.26 -38.44 8.45
C ASP A 511 -17.12 -37.64 7.84
N THR A 512 -17.26 -36.33 7.75
CA THR A 512 -16.20 -35.41 7.27
C THR A 512 -14.97 -35.48 8.17
N GLU A 513 -15.16 -35.52 9.50
CA GLU A 513 -14.06 -35.68 10.44
C GLU A 513 -13.28 -36.97 10.22
N ASN A 514 -13.97 -38.12 10.05
CA ASN A 514 -13.34 -39.42 9.75
C ASN A 514 -12.49 -39.37 8.47
N LYS A 515 -13.00 -38.71 7.41
CA LYS A 515 -12.25 -38.54 6.15
C LYS A 515 -11.01 -37.70 6.35
N ILE A 516 -11.12 -36.61 7.10
CA ILE A 516 -9.99 -35.73 7.40
C ILE A 516 -8.94 -36.46 8.25
N GLN A 517 -9.36 -37.23 9.28
CA GLN A 517 -8.43 -38.02 10.09
C GLN A 517 -7.67 -39.06 9.25
N LYS A 518 -8.35 -39.75 8.33
CA LYS A 518 -7.70 -40.65 7.35
C LYS A 518 -6.74 -39.89 6.44
N ALA A 519 -7.14 -38.74 5.93
CA ALA A 519 -6.27 -37.90 5.11
C ALA A 519 -5.02 -37.44 5.87
N ILE A 520 -5.19 -37.05 7.16
CA ILE A 520 -4.06 -36.70 8.04
C ILE A 520 -3.15 -37.93 8.25
N SER A 521 -3.69 -39.12 8.46
CA SER A 521 -2.87 -40.33 8.64
C SER A 521 -2.05 -40.65 7.39
N TYR A 522 -2.59 -40.43 6.18
CA TYR A 522 -1.81 -40.54 4.94
C TYR A 522 -0.74 -39.45 4.82
N LEU A 523 -1.06 -38.20 5.20
CA LEU A 523 -0.12 -37.09 5.16
C LEU A 523 1.06 -37.29 6.12
N THR A 524 0.81 -37.82 7.33
CA THR A 524 1.81 -37.91 8.41
C THR A 524 2.61 -39.22 8.39
N LYS A 525 2.22 -40.20 7.59
CA LYS A 525 2.88 -41.51 7.51
C LYS A 525 4.37 -41.35 7.17
N ASP A 526 5.21 -41.91 8.04
CA ASP A 526 6.69 -41.90 7.93
C ASP A 526 7.29 -40.49 7.83
N ARG A 527 6.58 -39.46 8.38
CA ARG A 527 7.04 -38.06 8.40
C ARG A 527 7.10 -37.51 9.82
N THR A 528 8.08 -36.70 10.08
CA THR A 528 8.16 -35.96 11.36
C THR A 528 6.98 -35.01 11.48
N THR A 529 6.14 -35.21 12.49
CA THR A 529 4.91 -34.42 12.62
C THR A 529 4.83 -33.77 13.99
N LEU A 530 4.59 -32.45 13.99
CA LEU A 530 4.19 -31.70 15.17
C LEU A 530 2.73 -31.29 15.03
N VAL A 531 1.89 -31.69 15.99
CA VAL A 531 0.45 -31.39 15.96
C VAL A 531 0.04 -30.65 17.22
N ILE A 532 -0.72 -29.56 17.09
CA ILE A 532 -1.44 -28.96 18.20
C ILE A 532 -2.76 -29.75 18.33
N ALA A 533 -2.86 -30.54 19.39
CA ALA A 533 -3.97 -31.46 19.57
C ALA A 533 -5.07 -30.87 20.42
N HIS A 534 -6.27 -30.76 19.82
CA HIS A 534 -7.53 -30.40 20.48
C HIS A 534 -8.55 -31.54 20.44
N ARG A 535 -8.22 -32.67 19.80
CA ARG A 535 -9.03 -33.89 19.73
C ARG A 535 -8.35 -35.04 20.40
N LEU A 536 -9.17 -35.87 21.08
CA LEU A 536 -8.70 -37.03 21.78
C LEU A 536 -8.02 -38.05 20.85
N SER A 537 -8.60 -38.29 19.67
CA SER A 537 -8.04 -39.20 18.65
C SER A 537 -6.61 -38.81 18.23
N THR A 538 -6.34 -37.51 18.09
CA THR A 538 -5.00 -37.01 17.73
C THR A 538 -4.00 -37.23 18.86
N ILE A 539 -4.44 -37.01 20.11
CA ILE A 539 -3.60 -37.20 21.30
C ILE A 539 -3.21 -38.66 21.47
N LEU A 540 -4.20 -39.57 21.34
CA LEU A 540 -4.00 -41.01 21.52
C LEU A 540 -3.11 -41.64 20.45
N ASN A 541 -3.12 -41.09 19.23
CA ASN A 541 -2.30 -41.55 18.12
C ASN A 541 -0.88 -40.96 18.08
N SER A 542 -0.53 -40.10 19.04
CA SER A 542 0.78 -39.43 19.09
C SER A 542 1.79 -40.29 19.86
N ASP A 543 3.01 -40.42 19.31
CA ASP A 543 4.11 -41.15 19.93
C ASP A 543 4.62 -40.47 21.20
N LYS A 544 4.58 -39.12 21.22
CA LYS A 544 5.00 -38.28 22.31
C LYS A 544 4.08 -37.08 22.49
N ILE A 545 3.87 -36.68 23.73
CA ILE A 545 3.04 -35.54 24.09
C ILE A 545 3.84 -34.59 24.97
N TYR A 546 3.80 -33.30 24.64
CA TYR A 546 4.30 -32.21 25.50
C TYR A 546 3.11 -31.41 26.04
N VAL A 547 3.12 -31.20 27.36
CA VAL A 547 2.14 -30.37 28.04
C VAL A 547 2.70 -28.96 28.20
N ILE A 548 2.07 -27.99 27.54
CA ILE A 548 2.53 -26.60 27.57
C ILE A 548 1.59 -25.79 28.45
N ASP A 549 2.16 -25.08 29.41
CA ASP A 549 1.43 -24.14 30.25
C ASP A 549 2.24 -22.86 30.49
N ASN A 550 1.60 -21.69 30.32
CA ASN A 550 2.21 -20.37 30.53
C ASN A 550 3.60 -20.18 29.83
N GLY A 551 3.76 -20.74 28.64
CA GLY A 551 5.00 -20.63 27.86
C GLY A 551 6.13 -21.52 28.35
N LEU A 552 5.84 -22.58 29.13
CA LEU A 552 6.79 -23.58 29.63
C LEU A 552 6.34 -24.98 29.23
N VAL A 553 7.30 -25.89 29.06
CA VAL A 553 7.04 -27.34 29.04
C VAL A 553 6.93 -27.80 30.48
N VAL A 554 5.74 -28.19 30.91
CA VAL A 554 5.49 -28.61 32.30
C VAL A 554 5.58 -30.12 32.45
N ASP A 555 5.18 -30.90 31.45
CA ASP A 555 5.24 -32.35 31.44
C ASP A 555 5.51 -32.89 30.03
N GLN A 556 6.06 -34.10 29.93
CA GLN A 556 6.24 -34.82 28.67
C GLN A 556 6.17 -36.34 28.87
N GLY A 557 5.68 -37.06 27.86
CA GLY A 557 5.61 -38.52 27.91
C GLY A 557 4.61 -39.04 26.87
N ASN A 558 4.27 -40.33 26.98
CA ASN A 558 3.15 -40.91 26.23
C ASN A 558 1.82 -40.72 27.00
N HIS A 559 0.71 -41.09 26.36
CA HIS A 559 -0.62 -40.95 26.98
C HIS A 559 -0.74 -41.69 28.34
N GLU A 560 -0.26 -42.94 28.41
CA GLU A 560 -0.37 -43.76 29.60
C GLU A 560 0.45 -43.24 30.80
N GLU A 561 1.64 -42.71 30.51
CA GLU A 561 2.51 -42.08 31.50
C GLU A 561 1.90 -40.77 32.04
N LEU A 562 1.41 -39.91 31.13
CA LEU A 562 0.89 -38.61 31.51
C LEU A 562 -0.43 -38.68 32.23
N ILE A 563 -1.32 -39.64 31.91
CA ILE A 563 -2.59 -39.81 32.63
C ILE A 563 -2.37 -40.20 34.09
N LYS A 564 -1.26 -40.92 34.39
CA LYS A 564 -0.88 -41.35 35.75
C LYS A 564 -0.15 -40.24 36.51
N ASN A 565 0.75 -39.53 35.85
CA ASN A 565 1.75 -38.70 36.52
C ASN A 565 1.47 -37.20 36.42
N SER A 566 0.71 -36.73 35.40
CA SER A 566 0.49 -35.30 35.16
C SER A 566 -0.94 -34.90 35.56
N LYS A 567 -1.07 -34.13 36.64
CA LYS A 567 -2.36 -33.57 37.05
C LYS A 567 -2.94 -32.58 35.99
N ILE A 568 -2.06 -31.82 35.33
CA ILE A 568 -2.46 -30.84 34.31
C ILE A 568 -2.98 -31.58 33.06
N TYR A 569 -2.26 -32.61 32.62
CA TYR A 569 -2.68 -33.43 31.49
C TYR A 569 -4.01 -34.16 31.78
N LYS A 570 -4.14 -34.76 32.96
CA LYS A 570 -5.36 -35.45 33.37
C LYS A 570 -6.57 -34.52 33.34
N ASN A 571 -6.45 -33.31 33.88
CA ASN A 571 -7.52 -32.32 33.85
C ASN A 571 -7.85 -31.88 32.40
N PHE A 572 -6.85 -31.75 31.53
CA PHE A 572 -7.05 -31.44 30.14
C PHE A 572 -7.79 -32.59 29.43
N TYR A 573 -7.36 -33.82 29.63
CA TYR A 573 -7.94 -35.02 29.04
C TYR A 573 -9.41 -35.22 29.48
N GLU A 574 -9.72 -35.09 30.78
CA GLU A 574 -11.10 -35.19 31.31
C GLU A 574 -12.02 -34.12 30.70
N LYS A 575 -11.51 -32.91 30.46
CA LYS A 575 -12.27 -31.86 29.79
C LYS A 575 -12.53 -32.15 28.30
N GLN A 576 -11.62 -32.86 27.63
CA GLN A 576 -11.81 -33.27 26.23
C GLN A 576 -12.83 -34.41 26.11
N ILE A 577 -12.77 -35.43 26.96
CA ILE A 577 -13.77 -36.51 27.00
C ILE A 577 -15.20 -35.98 27.17
N ARG A 578 -15.37 -34.91 27.95
CA ARG A 578 -16.71 -34.28 28.13
C ARG A 578 -17.18 -33.46 26.93
N LYS A 579 -16.32 -33.16 26.01
CA LYS A 579 -16.63 -32.38 24.79
C LYS A 579 -16.87 -33.27 23.56
N ASP A 580 -16.20 -34.43 23.49
CA ASP A 580 -16.40 -35.46 22.48
C ASP A 580 -17.59 -36.37 22.93
#